data_b6561d92cf8b907be925071ca256634e
#
_entry.id   b6561d92cf8b907be925071ca256634e
#
_cell.length_a   1.000
_cell.length_b   1.000
_cell.length_c   1.000
_cell.angle_alpha   90.00
_cell.angle_beta   90.00
_cell.angle_gamma   90.00
#
_symmetry.space_group_name_H-M   'P 1'
#
loop_
_entity.id
_entity.type
_entity.pdbx_description
1 polymer ?
#
loop_
_entity_poly.entity_id
_entity_poly.type
_entity_poly.pdbx_seq_one_letter_code
_entity_poly.pdbx_strand_id
1 'polypeptide(L)'
;TDWISFHNRSSMSSAGVTMIAERCDDSYWEKNYDGYTLEVLKKLPPAKKRIIFINIDGSHYTYIARVPVNLRDKLGISKEDPYHDYDLTIAYDDQVMKDIFEYAKANLNLKSMIYFSDHGENMKHYHTTSPFYYDMVHIPFFVYLSPDYQAAHPELMPALKSHEQQVFTNDLAFDTVTGIWQAKTNFYQSQYDFSSKDYAINMDNATTFERKKKIKDDPVWQGK
;
A
#
# COMPACT_ATOMS: atom_id res chain seq x y z
N THR A 1 -6.19 -4.74 -22.03
CA THR A 1 -6.00 -4.15 -20.68
C THR A 1 -4.67 -3.42 -20.69
N ASP A 2 -4.69 -2.14 -20.43
CA ASP A 2 -3.49 -1.35 -20.32
C ASP A 2 -2.92 -1.51 -18.91
N TRP A 3 -1.65 -1.75 -18.83
CA TRP A 3 -0.90 -1.86 -17.60
C TRP A 3 0.02 -0.64 -17.47
N ILE A 4 -0.11 0.11 -16.39
CA ILE A 4 0.70 1.31 -16.15
C ILE A 4 1.28 1.21 -14.75
N SER A 5 2.55 1.46 -14.64
CA SER A 5 3.26 1.44 -13.37
C SER A 5 4.02 2.75 -13.16
N PHE A 6 3.82 3.35 -12.00
CA PHE A 6 4.54 4.54 -11.55
C PHE A 6 5.42 4.18 -10.38
N HIS A 7 6.62 4.72 -10.34
CA HIS A 7 7.55 4.46 -9.27
C HIS A 7 8.38 5.69 -8.93
N ASN A 8 8.47 6.01 -7.64
CA ASN A 8 9.48 6.91 -7.12
C ASN A 8 10.80 6.14 -6.97
N ARG A 9 11.86 6.59 -7.65
CA ARG A 9 13.15 5.89 -7.68
C ARG A 9 14.04 6.15 -6.48
N SER A 10 13.69 7.07 -5.59
CA SER A 10 14.59 7.50 -4.51
C SER A 10 14.86 6.39 -3.48
N SER A 11 13.95 5.43 -3.33
CA SER A 11 14.02 4.34 -2.35
C SER A 11 14.59 3.01 -2.88
N MET A 12 15.11 2.98 -4.11
CA MET A 12 15.46 1.73 -4.78
C MET A 12 16.85 1.22 -4.43
N SER A 13 16.93 0.28 -3.50
CA SER A 13 18.20 -0.35 -3.10
C SER A 13 18.32 -1.84 -3.45
N SER A 14 17.26 -2.51 -3.89
CA SER A 14 17.29 -3.94 -4.22
C SER A 14 17.19 -4.24 -5.72
N ALA A 15 17.81 -5.34 -6.16
CA ALA A 15 17.76 -5.79 -7.55
C ALA A 15 16.32 -6.02 -8.05
N GLY A 16 15.42 -6.51 -7.18
CA GLY A 16 14.02 -6.73 -7.51
C GLY A 16 13.28 -5.42 -7.80
N VAL A 17 13.51 -4.39 -7.00
CA VAL A 17 12.95 -3.05 -7.18
C VAL A 17 13.51 -2.40 -8.44
N THR A 18 14.79 -2.52 -8.73
CA THR A 18 15.40 -2.05 -9.98
C THR A 18 14.71 -2.65 -11.20
N MET A 19 14.45 -3.96 -11.18
CA MET A 19 13.75 -4.65 -12.28
C MET A 19 12.30 -4.14 -12.48
N ILE A 20 11.59 -3.81 -11.40
CA ILE A 20 10.25 -3.21 -11.48
C ILE A 20 10.33 -1.83 -12.10
N ALA A 21 11.27 -0.99 -11.68
CA ALA A 21 11.41 0.36 -12.18
C ALA A 21 11.82 0.43 -13.66
N GLU A 22 12.64 -0.48 -14.15
CA GLU A 22 12.98 -0.57 -15.58
C GLU A 22 11.76 -0.84 -16.46
N ARG A 23 10.65 -1.33 -15.86
CA ARG A 23 9.39 -1.63 -16.53
C ARG A 23 8.29 -0.60 -16.22
N CYS A 24 8.59 0.45 -15.47
CA CYS A 24 7.63 1.51 -15.20
C CYS A 24 7.43 2.39 -16.43
N ASP A 25 6.19 2.73 -16.71
CA ASP A 25 5.82 3.65 -17.81
C ASP A 25 6.24 5.09 -17.49
N ASP A 26 6.24 5.46 -16.21
CA ASP A 26 6.76 6.73 -15.73
C ASP A 26 7.45 6.54 -14.39
N SER A 27 8.51 7.29 -14.17
CA SER A 27 9.23 7.33 -12.90
C SER A 27 9.72 8.75 -12.67
N TYR A 28 9.46 9.29 -11.49
CA TYR A 28 9.92 10.61 -11.10
C TYR A 28 11.06 10.51 -10.09
N TRP A 29 11.94 11.49 -10.14
CA TRP A 29 13.23 11.48 -9.46
C TRP A 29 13.50 12.79 -8.73
N GLU A 30 14.12 12.72 -7.57
CA GLU A 30 14.81 13.75 -6.77
C GLU A 30 14.07 15.01 -6.32
N LYS A 31 13.12 15.57 -7.06
CA LYS A 31 12.49 16.86 -6.71
C LYS A 31 10.98 16.83 -6.69
N ASN A 32 10.41 15.71 -7.09
CA ASN A 32 8.97 15.56 -7.14
C ASN A 32 8.54 14.81 -5.90
N TYR A 33 7.66 15.41 -5.15
CA TYR A 33 6.97 14.78 -4.05
C TYR A 33 5.90 13.81 -4.58
N ASP A 34 5.44 12.88 -3.76
CA ASP A 34 4.46 11.87 -4.14
C ASP A 34 3.17 12.44 -4.75
N GLY A 35 2.80 13.66 -4.39
CA GLY A 35 1.71 14.40 -5.05
C GLY A 35 1.90 14.59 -6.56
N TYR A 36 3.11 14.45 -7.10
CA TYR A 36 3.35 14.46 -8.54
C TYR A 36 2.66 13.29 -9.26
N THR A 37 2.40 12.21 -8.58
CA THR A 37 1.63 11.06 -9.10
C THR A 37 0.29 11.50 -9.69
N LEU A 38 -0.38 12.46 -9.06
CA LEU A 38 -1.63 13.01 -9.57
C LEU A 38 -1.46 13.68 -10.95
N GLU A 39 -0.35 14.37 -11.17
CA GLU A 39 -0.06 15.02 -12.46
C GLU A 39 0.22 13.97 -13.54
N VAL A 40 0.79 12.84 -13.19
CA VAL A 40 0.98 11.71 -14.10
C VAL A 40 -0.37 11.07 -14.44
N LEU A 41 -1.21 10.82 -13.44
CA LEU A 41 -2.56 10.27 -13.64
C LEU A 41 -3.41 11.14 -14.57
N LYS A 42 -3.31 12.46 -14.47
CA LYS A 42 -4.04 13.41 -15.34
C LYS A 42 -3.64 13.33 -16.81
N LYS A 43 -2.45 12.86 -17.10
CA LYS A 43 -1.93 12.73 -18.48
C LYS A 43 -2.25 11.41 -19.14
N LEU A 44 -2.85 10.46 -18.42
CA LEU A 44 -3.15 9.14 -18.95
C LEU A 44 -4.15 9.23 -20.12
N PRO A 45 -3.85 8.59 -21.26
CA PRO A 45 -4.79 8.54 -22.38
C PRO A 45 -6.05 7.74 -21.99
N PRO A 46 -7.18 7.94 -22.66
CA PRO A 46 -8.36 7.11 -22.48
C PRO A 46 -8.06 5.62 -22.67
N ALA A 47 -8.62 4.76 -21.82
CA ALA A 47 -8.47 3.31 -21.93
C ALA A 47 -9.78 2.59 -21.57
N LYS A 48 -10.05 1.48 -22.26
CA LYS A 48 -11.25 0.67 -22.00
C LYS A 48 -11.17 -0.08 -20.67
N LYS A 49 -10.00 -0.63 -20.36
CA LYS A 49 -9.67 -1.30 -19.10
C LYS A 49 -8.22 -0.98 -18.75
N ARG A 50 -7.96 -0.70 -17.48
CA ARG A 50 -6.63 -0.32 -17.01
C ARG A 50 -6.38 -0.85 -15.61
N ILE A 51 -5.15 -1.27 -15.37
CA ILE A 51 -4.59 -1.53 -14.05
C ILE A 51 -3.48 -0.51 -13.86
N ILE A 52 -3.47 0.18 -12.73
CA ILE A 52 -2.46 1.18 -12.38
C ILE A 52 -1.78 0.72 -11.10
N PHE A 53 -0.47 0.57 -11.13
CA PHE A 53 0.37 0.40 -9.96
C PHE A 53 1.05 1.72 -9.65
N ILE A 54 0.94 2.13 -8.41
CA ILE A 54 1.56 3.35 -7.91
C ILE A 54 2.42 2.95 -6.73
N ASN A 55 3.72 3.18 -6.82
CA ASN A 55 4.65 3.07 -5.72
C ASN A 55 5.11 4.48 -5.35
N ILE A 56 4.73 4.92 -4.17
CA ILE A 56 5.12 6.20 -3.59
C ILE A 56 6.31 6.01 -2.64
N ASP A 57 7.03 7.09 -2.39
CA ASP A 57 8.15 7.11 -1.44
C ASP A 57 7.64 7.11 0.01
N GLY A 58 6.47 7.71 0.20
CA GLY A 58 5.75 7.70 1.47
C GLY A 58 6.55 8.29 2.62
N SER A 59 6.39 7.67 3.79
CA SER A 59 7.04 8.08 5.04
C SER A 59 8.46 7.54 5.19
N HIS A 60 9.23 7.45 4.09
CA HIS A 60 10.62 6.99 4.15
C HIS A 60 11.56 8.05 4.73
N TYR A 61 12.54 7.63 5.52
CA TYR A 61 13.60 8.51 6.05
C TYR A 61 14.44 9.12 4.87
N THR A 62 14.75 10.41 4.85
CA THR A 62 14.60 11.47 5.85
C THR A 62 13.21 12.13 5.73
N TYR A 63 12.39 11.99 6.75
CA TYR A 63 10.97 12.32 6.76
C TYR A 63 10.65 13.74 6.26
N ILE A 64 11.29 14.76 6.86
CA ILE A 64 11.00 16.17 6.50
C ILE A 64 11.25 16.47 5.01
N ALA A 65 12.13 15.71 4.35
CA ALA A 65 12.41 15.88 2.93
C ALA A 65 11.28 15.37 2.03
N ARG A 66 10.36 14.54 2.56
CA ARG A 66 9.23 13.96 1.82
C ARG A 66 8.05 14.91 1.69
N VAL A 67 7.99 15.96 2.51
CA VAL A 67 6.87 16.90 2.55
C VAL A 67 7.23 18.23 1.90
N PRO A 68 6.45 18.70 0.91
CA PRO A 68 6.65 20.02 0.29
C PRO A 68 6.69 21.15 1.34
N VAL A 69 7.68 22.01 1.27
CA VAL A 69 7.91 23.08 2.28
C VAL A 69 6.67 23.94 2.49
N ASN A 70 5.95 24.27 1.41
CA ASN A 70 4.75 25.11 1.44
C ASN A 70 3.51 24.41 2.05
N LEU A 71 3.57 23.12 2.33
CA LEU A 71 2.48 22.34 2.95
C LEU A 71 2.72 22.06 4.43
N ARG A 72 3.95 22.06 4.93
CA ARG A 72 4.31 21.67 6.30
C ARG A 72 3.49 22.36 7.39
N ASP A 73 3.35 23.67 7.29
CA ASP A 73 2.54 24.44 8.27
C ASP A 73 1.02 24.27 8.07
N LYS A 74 0.58 23.73 6.93
CA LYS A 74 -0.84 23.57 6.58
C LYS A 74 -1.41 22.21 6.98
N LEU A 75 -0.55 21.22 7.23
CA LEU A 75 -0.96 19.85 7.59
C LEU A 75 -1.40 19.72 9.05
N GLY A 76 -1.22 20.77 9.87
CA GLY A 76 -1.78 20.82 11.21
C GLY A 76 -1.05 19.98 12.26
N ILE A 77 0.13 19.47 11.98
CA ILE A 77 0.93 18.70 12.93
C ILE A 77 1.69 19.68 13.85
N SER A 78 1.61 19.46 15.16
CA SER A 78 2.28 20.30 16.15
C SER A 78 3.80 20.21 16.05
N LYS A 79 4.49 21.36 16.04
CA LYS A 79 5.97 21.41 16.05
C LYS A 79 6.57 20.91 17.37
N GLU A 80 5.77 20.76 18.42
CA GLU A 80 6.17 20.24 19.72
C GLU A 80 6.05 18.70 19.79
N ASP A 81 5.46 18.08 18.76
CA ASP A 81 5.36 16.63 18.67
C ASP A 81 6.75 16.01 18.50
N PRO A 82 7.16 15.04 19.33
CA PRO A 82 8.46 14.38 19.21
C PRO A 82 8.62 13.61 17.89
N TYR A 83 7.52 13.29 17.22
CA TYR A 83 7.50 12.60 15.92
C TYR A 83 7.06 13.52 14.76
N HIS A 84 7.07 14.83 14.97
CA HIS A 84 6.57 15.85 14.05
C HIS A 84 6.91 15.59 12.59
N ASP A 85 8.17 15.31 12.26
CA ASP A 85 8.60 15.12 10.89
C ASP A 85 8.01 13.86 10.26
N TYR A 86 7.86 12.79 11.05
CA TYR A 86 7.22 11.55 10.61
C TYR A 86 5.71 11.77 10.42
N ASP A 87 5.04 12.37 11.39
CA ASP A 87 3.60 12.62 11.34
C ASP A 87 3.22 13.60 10.22
N LEU A 88 4.11 14.54 9.87
CA LEU A 88 3.95 15.35 8.67
C LEU A 88 3.93 14.50 7.40
N THR A 89 4.76 13.46 7.30
CA THR A 89 4.74 12.58 6.12
C THR A 89 3.44 11.79 6.04
N ILE A 90 2.96 11.26 7.17
CA ILE A 90 1.68 10.54 7.23
C ILE A 90 0.52 11.45 6.77
N ALA A 91 0.46 12.69 7.31
CA ALA A 91 -0.58 13.64 6.91
C ALA A 91 -0.50 14.05 5.44
N TYR A 92 0.72 14.12 4.89
CA TYR A 92 0.92 14.39 3.48
C TYR A 92 0.51 13.21 2.61
N ASP A 93 0.85 11.99 2.99
CA ASP A 93 0.47 10.77 2.28
C ASP A 93 -1.06 10.59 2.26
N ASP A 94 -1.73 10.88 3.36
CA ASP A 94 -3.20 10.90 3.41
C ASP A 94 -3.79 11.89 2.39
N GLN A 95 -3.20 13.08 2.27
CA GLN A 95 -3.63 14.06 1.28
C GLN A 95 -3.38 13.56 -0.15
N VAL A 96 -2.22 12.98 -0.42
CA VAL A 96 -1.87 12.40 -1.74
C VAL A 96 -2.84 11.28 -2.10
N MET A 97 -3.08 10.36 -1.17
CA MET A 97 -3.99 9.23 -1.39
C MET A 97 -5.43 9.69 -1.63
N LYS A 98 -5.89 10.70 -0.88
CA LYS A 98 -7.19 11.33 -1.10
C LYS A 98 -7.30 11.93 -2.51
N ASP A 99 -6.31 12.69 -2.92
CA ASP A 99 -6.31 13.36 -4.23
C ASP A 99 -6.30 12.34 -5.39
N ILE A 100 -5.51 11.28 -5.27
CA ILE A 100 -5.49 10.15 -6.21
C ILE A 100 -6.87 9.48 -6.27
N PHE A 101 -7.44 9.15 -5.12
CA PHE A 101 -8.74 8.48 -5.02
C PHE A 101 -9.86 9.31 -5.66
N GLU A 102 -9.98 10.58 -5.28
CA GLU A 102 -11.02 11.46 -5.80
C GLU A 102 -10.86 11.68 -7.32
N TYR A 103 -9.64 11.87 -7.79
CA TYR A 103 -9.39 12.00 -9.23
C TYR A 103 -9.74 10.72 -9.99
N ALA A 104 -9.27 9.57 -9.51
CA ALA A 104 -9.53 8.28 -10.16
C ALA A 104 -11.02 7.95 -10.19
N LYS A 105 -11.73 8.24 -9.11
CA LYS A 105 -13.19 8.07 -9.01
C LYS A 105 -13.93 8.95 -10.01
N ALA A 106 -13.54 10.22 -10.12
CA ALA A 106 -14.22 11.19 -10.99
C ALA A 106 -13.86 11.02 -12.48
N ASN A 107 -12.63 10.62 -12.82
CA ASN A 107 -12.11 10.72 -14.18
C ASN A 107 -11.69 9.37 -14.80
N LEU A 108 -11.39 8.35 -14.01
CA LEU A 108 -10.85 7.07 -14.48
C LEU A 108 -11.83 5.90 -14.32
N ASN A 109 -13.08 6.17 -13.90
CA ASN A 109 -14.09 5.14 -13.64
C ASN A 109 -13.56 4.06 -12.68
N LEU A 110 -13.01 4.48 -11.55
CA LEU A 110 -12.36 3.61 -10.55
C LEU A 110 -13.31 2.48 -10.12
N LYS A 111 -12.87 1.24 -10.28
CA LYS A 111 -13.62 0.04 -9.87
C LYS A 111 -13.16 -0.52 -8.53
N SER A 112 -11.84 -0.58 -8.34
CA SER A 112 -11.24 -0.98 -7.09
C SER A 112 -9.97 -0.18 -6.83
N MET A 113 -9.67 0.07 -5.57
CA MET A 113 -8.40 0.61 -5.10
C MET A 113 -7.95 -0.19 -3.88
N ILE A 114 -6.70 -0.61 -3.90
CA ILE A 114 -6.08 -1.37 -2.81
C ILE A 114 -4.84 -0.59 -2.41
N TYR A 115 -4.71 -0.32 -1.14
CA TYR A 115 -3.54 0.33 -0.57
C TYR A 115 -2.96 -0.50 0.56
N PHE A 116 -1.66 -0.62 0.58
CA PHE A 116 -0.88 -1.17 1.69
C PHE A 116 0.54 -0.62 1.63
N SER A 117 1.18 -0.50 2.79
CA SER A 117 2.59 -0.18 2.89
C SER A 117 3.44 -1.45 2.74
N ASP A 118 4.66 -1.33 2.25
CA ASP A 118 5.62 -2.44 2.21
C ASP A 118 6.12 -2.82 3.61
N HIS A 119 6.25 -1.84 4.53
CA HIS A 119 6.56 -2.06 5.95
C HIS A 119 6.03 -0.90 6.80
N GLY A 120 6.00 -1.12 8.10
CA GLY A 120 5.80 -0.10 9.12
C GLY A 120 7.14 0.48 9.60
N GLU A 121 7.09 1.33 10.63
CA GLU A 121 8.26 1.98 11.20
C GLU A 121 8.29 1.85 12.72
N ASN A 122 9.41 1.41 13.28
CA ASN A 122 9.66 1.54 14.70
C ASN A 122 10.44 2.83 14.96
N MET A 123 9.85 3.79 15.65
CA MET A 123 10.44 5.12 15.83
C MET A 123 11.75 5.15 16.64
N LYS A 124 12.12 4.05 17.28
CA LYS A 124 13.40 3.91 18.02
C LYS A 124 14.45 3.11 17.25
N HIS A 125 14.01 2.17 16.44
CA HIS A 125 14.88 1.19 15.78
C HIS A 125 14.76 1.21 14.25
N TYR A 126 13.91 2.08 13.72
CA TYR A 126 13.58 2.18 12.31
C TYR A 126 13.04 0.85 11.74
N HIS A 127 13.24 0.57 10.46
CA HIS A 127 12.78 -0.64 9.78
C HIS A 127 13.92 -1.64 9.52
N THR A 128 14.74 -1.94 10.53
CA THR A 128 15.79 -2.93 10.39
C THR A 128 15.25 -4.36 10.49
N THR A 129 15.84 -5.31 9.76
CA THR A 129 15.41 -6.71 9.81
C THR A 129 15.96 -7.48 11.02
N SER A 130 16.91 -6.90 11.75
CA SER A 130 17.51 -7.51 12.94
C SER A 130 17.99 -6.40 13.92
N PRO A 131 17.39 -6.33 15.12
CA PRO A 131 16.25 -7.13 15.58
C PRO A 131 14.95 -6.78 14.84
N PHE A 132 14.06 -7.75 14.74
CA PHE A 132 12.72 -7.56 14.20
C PHE A 132 11.78 -7.04 15.31
N TYR A 133 10.91 -6.09 14.96
CA TYR A 133 9.88 -5.54 15.84
C TYR A 133 8.52 -5.56 15.13
N TYR A 134 7.45 -5.82 15.87
CA TYR A 134 6.09 -5.88 15.32
C TYR A 134 5.67 -4.58 14.62
N ASP A 135 6.09 -3.43 15.12
CA ASP A 135 5.77 -2.12 14.51
C ASP A 135 6.24 -2.04 13.04
N MET A 136 7.29 -2.81 12.67
CA MET A 136 7.80 -2.86 11.30
C MET A 136 6.89 -3.59 10.32
N VAL A 137 5.90 -4.34 10.80
CA VAL A 137 4.93 -5.06 9.99
C VAL A 137 3.48 -4.65 10.28
N HIS A 138 3.30 -3.68 11.19
CA HIS A 138 2.01 -3.07 11.45
C HIS A 138 1.77 -1.93 10.48
N ILE A 139 1.07 -2.22 9.40
CA ILE A 139 0.87 -1.33 8.26
C ILE A 139 -0.59 -0.97 8.05
N PRO A 140 -0.89 0.19 7.45
CA PRO A 140 -2.23 0.47 6.95
C PRO A 140 -2.56 -0.43 5.76
N PHE A 141 -3.79 -0.94 5.74
CA PHE A 141 -4.33 -1.70 4.63
C PHE A 141 -5.79 -1.31 4.40
N PHE A 142 -6.15 -0.94 3.19
CA PHE A 142 -7.54 -0.72 2.86
C PHE A 142 -7.89 -1.16 1.44
N VAL A 143 -9.18 -1.47 1.25
CA VAL A 143 -9.77 -1.82 -0.04
C VAL A 143 -11.00 -0.95 -0.28
N TYR A 144 -11.06 -0.34 -1.44
CA TYR A 144 -12.27 0.29 -1.97
C TYR A 144 -12.78 -0.50 -3.17
N LEU A 145 -14.08 -0.72 -3.20
CA LEU A 145 -14.80 -1.26 -4.36
C LEU A 145 -15.93 -0.31 -4.71
N SER A 146 -16.04 0.07 -5.99
CA SER A 146 -17.14 0.91 -6.44
C SER A 146 -18.50 0.17 -6.36
N PRO A 147 -19.64 0.89 -6.23
CA PRO A 147 -20.94 0.25 -6.10
C PRO A 147 -21.29 -0.71 -7.26
N ASP A 148 -20.95 -0.35 -8.48
CA ASP A 148 -21.17 -1.20 -9.64
C ASP A 148 -20.23 -2.41 -9.69
N TYR A 149 -19.00 -2.28 -9.17
CA TYR A 149 -18.10 -3.41 -9.03
C TYR A 149 -18.57 -4.40 -7.95
N GLN A 150 -19.09 -3.88 -6.83
CA GLN A 150 -19.72 -4.69 -5.79
C GLN A 150 -20.98 -5.42 -6.31
N ALA A 151 -21.78 -4.75 -7.14
CA ALA A 151 -22.94 -5.38 -7.76
C ALA A 151 -22.56 -6.49 -8.75
N ALA A 152 -21.45 -6.34 -9.44
CA ALA A 152 -20.92 -7.35 -10.37
C ALA A 152 -20.22 -8.53 -9.65
N HIS A 153 -19.70 -8.31 -8.44
CA HIS A 153 -18.97 -9.27 -7.61
C HIS A 153 -19.50 -9.26 -6.18
N PRO A 154 -20.74 -9.71 -5.95
CA PRO A 154 -21.44 -9.57 -4.67
C PRO A 154 -20.80 -10.36 -3.51
N GLU A 155 -19.93 -11.32 -3.81
CA GLU A 155 -19.20 -12.14 -2.83
C GLU A 155 -18.06 -11.40 -2.13
N LEU A 156 -17.44 -10.39 -2.78
CA LEU A 156 -16.21 -9.77 -2.29
C LEU A 156 -16.40 -8.97 -0.99
N MET A 157 -17.40 -8.08 -0.96
CA MET A 157 -17.60 -7.23 0.23
C MET A 157 -18.01 -8.02 1.48
N PRO A 158 -18.89 -9.03 1.41
CA PRO A 158 -19.17 -9.90 2.56
C PRO A 158 -17.91 -10.62 3.08
N ALA A 159 -17.08 -11.16 2.19
CA ALA A 159 -15.84 -11.83 2.58
C ALA A 159 -14.86 -10.84 3.24
N LEU A 160 -14.57 -9.69 2.61
CA LEU A 160 -13.71 -8.66 3.17
C LEU A 160 -14.17 -8.20 4.56
N LYS A 161 -15.47 -7.96 4.74
CA LYS A 161 -16.04 -7.58 6.04
C LYS A 161 -15.94 -8.68 7.08
N SER A 162 -16.11 -9.94 6.70
CA SER A 162 -15.98 -11.06 7.63
C SER A 162 -14.54 -11.25 8.13
N HIS A 163 -13.56 -10.75 7.39
CA HIS A 163 -12.14 -10.84 7.73
C HIS A 163 -11.56 -9.55 8.34
N GLU A 164 -12.36 -8.51 8.51
CA GLU A 164 -11.91 -7.17 8.97
C GLU A 164 -11.09 -7.20 10.26
N GLN A 165 -11.36 -8.16 11.15
CA GLN A 165 -10.63 -8.35 12.40
C GLN A 165 -9.59 -9.48 12.33
N GLN A 166 -9.37 -10.06 11.16
CA GLN A 166 -8.36 -11.10 10.97
C GLN A 166 -7.02 -10.49 10.56
N VAL A 167 -5.96 -11.27 10.77
CA VAL A 167 -4.62 -10.84 10.39
C VAL A 167 -4.47 -10.86 8.87
N PHE A 168 -3.86 -9.81 8.34
CA PHE A 168 -3.38 -9.72 6.97
C PHE A 168 -1.88 -9.40 6.99
N THR A 169 -1.13 -9.90 6.02
CA THR A 169 0.29 -9.58 5.83
C THR A 169 0.60 -9.37 4.35
N ASN A 170 1.73 -8.71 4.05
CA ASN A 170 2.16 -8.49 2.67
C ASN A 170 2.44 -9.79 1.91
N ASP A 171 2.72 -10.89 2.60
CA ASP A 171 2.84 -12.23 1.99
C ASP A 171 1.55 -12.70 1.29
N LEU A 172 0.42 -12.07 1.60
CA LEU A 172 -0.92 -12.39 1.09
C LEU A 172 -1.39 -11.40 -0.01
N ALA A 173 -0.61 -10.35 -0.26
CA ALA A 173 -1.01 -9.28 -1.16
C ALA A 173 -1.27 -9.78 -2.59
N PHE A 174 -0.45 -10.71 -3.11
CA PHE A 174 -0.63 -11.28 -4.44
C PHE A 174 -1.98 -11.96 -4.60
N ASP A 175 -2.34 -12.85 -3.68
CA ASP A 175 -3.58 -13.61 -3.75
C ASP A 175 -4.80 -12.69 -3.57
N THR A 176 -4.73 -11.76 -2.61
CA THR A 176 -5.81 -10.79 -2.36
C THR A 176 -6.05 -9.85 -3.55
N VAL A 177 -5.00 -9.30 -4.14
CA VAL A 177 -5.12 -8.46 -5.34
C VAL A 177 -5.66 -9.26 -6.52
N THR A 178 -5.15 -10.48 -6.71
CA THR A 178 -5.60 -11.40 -7.77
C THR A 178 -7.09 -11.74 -7.62
N GLY A 179 -7.53 -12.05 -6.39
CA GLY A 179 -8.91 -12.34 -6.08
C GLY A 179 -9.84 -11.15 -6.30
N ILE A 180 -9.50 -9.96 -5.75
CA ILE A 180 -10.28 -8.74 -5.95
C ILE A 180 -10.42 -8.41 -7.44
N TRP A 181 -9.39 -8.59 -8.24
CA TRP A 181 -9.44 -8.31 -9.68
C TRP A 181 -10.02 -9.43 -10.53
N GLN A 182 -10.40 -10.55 -9.92
CA GLN A 182 -10.90 -11.74 -10.62
C GLN A 182 -9.92 -12.22 -11.72
N ALA A 183 -8.62 -12.05 -11.44
CA ALA A 183 -7.58 -12.44 -12.38
C ALA A 183 -7.34 -13.96 -12.32
N LYS A 184 -7.19 -14.58 -13.49
CA LYS A 184 -6.92 -16.04 -13.59
C LYS A 184 -5.43 -16.28 -13.72
N THR A 185 -4.87 -17.00 -12.75
CA THR A 185 -3.47 -17.43 -12.73
C THR A 185 -3.32 -18.77 -12.04
N ASN A 186 -2.31 -19.55 -12.43
CA ASN A 186 -1.97 -20.84 -11.83
C ASN A 186 -1.33 -20.69 -10.43
N PHE A 187 -1.00 -19.47 -10.00
CA PHE A 187 -0.34 -19.19 -8.74
C PHE A 187 -1.31 -18.78 -7.63
N TYR A 188 -2.54 -18.41 -7.98
CA TYR A 188 -3.57 -18.00 -7.04
C TYR A 188 -3.99 -19.13 -6.10
N GLN A 189 -4.09 -18.80 -4.81
CA GLN A 189 -4.52 -19.71 -3.76
C GLN A 189 -5.58 -19.03 -2.87
N SER A 190 -6.82 -19.51 -2.93
CA SER A 190 -7.97 -18.90 -2.24
C SER A 190 -7.82 -18.80 -0.72
N GLN A 191 -7.06 -19.72 -0.10
CA GLN A 191 -6.79 -19.68 1.34
C GLN A 191 -5.89 -18.52 1.78
N TYR A 192 -5.22 -17.86 0.86
CA TYR A 192 -4.38 -16.66 1.09
C TYR A 192 -5.05 -15.37 0.61
N ASP A 193 -6.21 -15.47 0.00
CA ASP A 193 -6.96 -14.33 -0.51
C ASP A 193 -7.90 -13.77 0.56
N PHE A 194 -7.59 -12.60 1.09
CA PHE A 194 -8.39 -11.91 2.11
C PHE A 194 -9.81 -11.55 1.63
N SER A 195 -10.05 -11.53 0.33
CA SER A 195 -11.36 -11.32 -0.28
C SER A 195 -12.13 -12.62 -0.57
N SER A 196 -11.53 -13.78 -0.28
CA SER A 196 -12.14 -15.09 -0.49
C SER A 196 -12.81 -15.60 0.79
N LYS A 197 -13.96 -16.24 0.65
CA LYS A 197 -14.61 -17.00 1.76
C LYS A 197 -13.75 -18.16 2.30
N ASP A 198 -12.76 -18.59 1.52
CA ASP A 198 -11.87 -19.70 1.87
C ASP A 198 -10.61 -19.22 2.62
N TYR A 199 -10.53 -17.92 2.95
CA TYR A 199 -9.40 -17.34 3.68
C TYR A 199 -9.13 -18.12 4.99
N ALA A 200 -7.89 -18.58 5.18
CA ALA A 200 -7.54 -19.49 6.26
C ALA A 200 -6.36 -19.01 7.13
N ILE A 201 -5.96 -17.72 6.99
CA ILE A 201 -4.85 -17.18 7.76
C ILE A 201 -5.36 -16.59 9.07
N ASN A 202 -4.64 -16.91 10.14
CA ASN A 202 -4.87 -16.43 11.49
C ASN A 202 -3.52 -16.20 12.20
N MET A 203 -3.55 -15.75 13.46
CA MET A 203 -2.32 -15.44 14.20
C MET A 203 -1.36 -16.62 14.39
N ASP A 204 -1.86 -17.86 14.35
CA ASP A 204 -1.02 -19.05 14.52
C ASP A 204 -0.19 -19.39 13.28
N ASN A 205 -0.70 -19.03 12.10
CA ASN A 205 -0.08 -19.38 10.82
C ASN A 205 0.34 -18.16 9.98
N ALA A 206 0.02 -16.94 10.42
CA ALA A 206 0.43 -15.72 9.72
C ALA A 206 1.94 -15.59 9.66
N THR A 207 2.43 -15.27 8.48
CA THR A 207 3.85 -15.08 8.20
C THR A 207 4.13 -13.71 7.59
N THR A 208 5.38 -13.32 7.61
CA THR A 208 5.91 -12.14 6.94
C THR A 208 7.32 -12.42 6.41
N PHE A 209 7.91 -11.49 5.68
CA PHE A 209 9.22 -11.66 5.05
C PHE A 209 9.31 -12.90 4.15
N GLU A 210 8.43 -12.99 3.15
CA GLU A 210 8.38 -14.11 2.22
C GLU A 210 8.18 -15.47 2.93
N ARG A 211 7.31 -15.48 3.94
CA ARG A 211 6.98 -16.65 4.78
C ARG A 211 8.13 -17.17 5.65
N LYS A 212 9.17 -16.35 5.85
CA LYS A 212 10.35 -16.72 6.66
C LYS A 212 10.17 -16.51 8.17
N LYS A 213 9.22 -15.62 8.57
CA LYS A 213 8.93 -15.33 9.99
C LYS A 213 7.45 -15.52 10.29
N LYS A 214 7.14 -16.13 11.42
CA LYS A 214 5.78 -16.16 11.97
C LYS A 214 5.59 -14.95 12.88
N ILE A 215 4.45 -14.27 12.74
CA ILE A 215 4.16 -13.07 13.53
C ILE A 215 4.08 -13.42 15.03
N LYS A 216 3.47 -14.58 15.38
CA LYS A 216 3.35 -15.04 16.77
C LYS A 216 4.69 -15.26 17.49
N ASP A 217 5.77 -15.45 16.75
CA ASP A 217 7.10 -15.68 17.35
C ASP A 217 7.82 -14.36 17.68
N ASP A 218 7.19 -13.20 17.41
CA ASP A 218 7.74 -11.90 17.78
C ASP A 218 7.67 -11.68 19.30
N PRO A 219 8.80 -11.41 19.97
CA PRO A 219 8.82 -11.24 21.42
C PRO A 219 8.03 -10.02 21.94
N VAL A 220 7.78 -9.01 21.08
CA VAL A 220 6.98 -7.83 21.43
C VAL A 220 5.49 -8.10 21.28
N TRP A 221 5.11 -9.05 20.42
CA TRP A 221 3.73 -9.46 20.22
C TRP A 221 3.14 -10.26 21.38
N GLN A 222 3.98 -10.86 22.23
CA GLN A 222 3.53 -11.74 23.32
C GLN A 222 2.57 -11.02 24.27
N GLY A 223 1.27 -11.08 23.96
CA GLY A 223 0.19 -10.71 24.88
C GLY A 223 -0.41 -9.31 24.71
N LYS A 224 -0.39 -8.72 23.54
CA LYS A 224 -1.21 -7.53 23.23
C LYS A 224 -2.48 -7.90 22.47
#